data_c62b1ebe6ec9bbde1021c172bd5db359
#
_entry.id   c62b1ebe6ec9bbde1021c172bd5db359
#
_cell.length_a   1.000
_cell.length_b   1.000
_cell.length_c   1.000
_cell.angle_alpha   90.00
_cell.angle_beta   90.00
_cell.angle_gamma   90.00
#
_symmetry.space_group_name_H-M   'P 1'
#
loop_
_entity.id
_entity.type
_entity.pdbx_description
1 polymer ?
#
loop_
_entity_poly.entity_id
_entity_poly.type
_entity_poly.pdbx_seq_one_letter_code
_entity_poly.pdbx_strand_id
1 'polypeptide(L)'
;MTKRTAVAKALDDISEAVPHLIRLPERRAWIDYDKEADVLYISLKRPQAATDTKFLADKGILLRYRAKDLVGVTVLDASKPRKRRRLRS
;
A
#
# COMPACT_ATOMS: atom_id res chain seq x y z
N MET A 1 -13.51 -23.04 -13.55
CA MET A 1 -12.67 -23.29 -12.77
C MET A 1 -11.78 -22.27 -12.41
N THR A 2 -11.09 -21.69 -13.27
CA THR A 2 -10.15 -20.69 -12.93
C THR A 2 -10.78 -19.51 -12.28
N LYS A 3 -11.95 -19.05 -12.69
CA LYS A 3 -12.55 -17.91 -12.07
C LYS A 3 -12.87 -18.16 -10.63
N ARG A 4 -13.38 -19.33 -10.34
CA ARG A 4 -13.74 -19.65 -8.98
C ARG A 4 -12.50 -19.71 -8.10
N THR A 5 -11.43 -20.29 -8.62
CA THR A 5 -10.18 -20.37 -7.87
C THR A 5 -9.62 -18.98 -7.62
N ALA A 6 -9.68 -18.11 -8.63
CA ALA A 6 -9.18 -16.76 -8.49
C ALA A 6 -9.97 -15.97 -7.44
N VAL A 7 -11.28 -16.15 -7.42
CA VAL A 7 -12.12 -15.47 -6.43
C VAL A 7 -11.80 -15.98 -5.02
N ALA A 8 -11.66 -17.29 -4.86
CA ALA A 8 -11.36 -17.85 -3.55
C ALA A 8 -10.04 -17.33 -3.02
N LYS A 9 -9.03 -17.28 -3.89
CA LYS A 9 -7.73 -16.78 -3.48
C LYS A 9 -7.80 -15.30 -3.14
N ALA A 10 -8.55 -14.52 -3.91
CA ALA A 10 -8.70 -13.10 -3.63
C ALA A 10 -9.36 -12.88 -2.27
N LEU A 11 -10.34 -13.71 -1.93
CA LEU A 11 -11.00 -13.59 -0.64
C LEU A 11 -10.05 -13.93 0.50
N ASP A 12 -9.19 -14.92 0.30
CA ASP A 12 -8.21 -15.26 1.31
C ASP A 12 -7.22 -14.12 1.51
N ASP A 13 -6.75 -13.55 0.42
CA ASP A 13 -5.81 -12.44 0.49
C ASP A 13 -6.43 -11.23 1.17
N ILE A 14 -7.66 -10.92 0.82
CA ILE A 14 -8.36 -9.80 1.44
C ILE A 14 -8.53 -10.05 2.93
N SER A 15 -8.90 -11.27 3.30
CA SER A 15 -9.09 -11.61 4.71
C SER A 15 -7.81 -11.42 5.50
N GLU A 16 -6.67 -11.78 4.91
CA GLU A 16 -5.40 -11.59 5.58
C GLU A 16 -5.06 -10.12 5.72
N ALA A 17 -5.48 -9.29 4.78
CA ALA A 17 -5.17 -7.87 4.80
C ALA A 17 -6.03 -7.08 5.78
N VAL A 18 -7.21 -7.58 6.10
CA VAL A 18 -8.17 -6.82 6.92
C VAL A 18 -7.57 -6.30 8.23
N PRO A 19 -6.87 -7.11 9.05
CA PRO A 19 -6.33 -6.58 10.30
C PRO A 19 -5.35 -5.44 10.08
N HIS A 20 -4.67 -5.45 8.95
CA HIS A 20 -3.70 -4.40 8.65
C HIS A 20 -4.39 -3.15 8.12
N LEU A 21 -5.44 -3.35 7.33
CA LEU A 21 -6.16 -2.22 6.75
C LEU A 21 -6.88 -1.40 7.81
N ILE A 22 -7.46 -2.06 8.80
CA ILE A 22 -8.19 -1.32 9.82
C ILE A 22 -7.26 -0.56 10.76
N ARG A 23 -5.96 -0.80 10.68
CA ARG A 23 -5.00 -0.04 11.48
C ARG A 23 -4.47 1.20 10.77
N LEU A 24 -4.88 1.41 9.52
CA LEU A 24 -4.47 2.62 8.81
C LEU A 24 -5.00 3.85 9.55
N PRO A 25 -4.27 4.97 9.47
CA PRO A 25 -4.67 6.17 10.22
C PRO A 25 -5.97 6.80 9.79
N GLU A 26 -6.48 6.45 8.62
CA GLU A 26 -7.72 6.99 8.11
C GLU A 26 -8.73 5.88 7.90
N ARG A 27 -10.00 6.23 7.94
CA ARG A 27 -11.05 5.24 7.72
C ARG A 27 -11.24 4.89 6.26
N ARG A 28 -10.74 5.72 5.38
CA ARG A 28 -10.88 5.52 3.94
C ARG A 28 -9.53 5.53 3.29
N ALA A 29 -9.39 4.73 2.27
CA ALA A 29 -8.19 4.72 1.46
C ALA A 29 -8.58 4.39 0.03
N TRP A 30 -7.86 4.97 -0.91
CA TRP A 30 -8.04 4.68 -2.32
C TRP A 30 -6.76 4.00 -2.78
N ILE A 31 -6.90 2.85 -3.43
CA ILE A 31 -5.78 2.03 -3.84
C ILE A 31 -5.77 1.92 -5.35
N ASP A 32 -4.65 2.29 -5.94
CA ASP A 32 -4.46 2.19 -7.39
C ASP A 32 -3.15 1.48 -7.64
N TYR A 33 -3.15 0.53 -8.56
CA TYR A 33 -1.94 -0.19 -8.89
C TYR A 33 -1.60 0.04 -10.36
N ASP A 34 -0.41 0.58 -10.60
CA ASP A 34 0.10 0.77 -11.96
C ASP A 34 0.91 -0.46 -12.30
N LYS A 35 0.32 -1.33 -13.08
CA LYS A 35 0.93 -2.60 -13.41
C LYS A 35 2.21 -2.46 -14.23
N GLU A 36 2.24 -1.50 -15.13
CA GLU A 36 3.42 -1.32 -15.96
C GLU A 36 4.61 -0.80 -15.18
N ALA A 37 4.38 0.12 -14.30
CA ALA A 37 5.43 0.68 -13.47
C ALA A 37 5.68 -0.17 -12.23
N ASP A 38 4.77 -1.06 -11.89
CA ASP A 38 4.82 -1.88 -10.69
C ASP A 38 4.84 -1.00 -9.44
N VAL A 39 3.93 -0.04 -9.41
CA VAL A 39 3.83 0.91 -8.30
C VAL A 39 2.43 0.86 -7.73
N LEU A 40 2.34 0.74 -6.42
CA LEU A 40 1.05 0.75 -5.72
C LEU A 40 0.90 2.09 -5.04
N TYR A 41 -0.22 2.75 -5.31
CA TYR A 41 -0.53 4.04 -4.70
C TYR A 41 -1.65 3.86 -3.71
N ILE A 42 -1.44 4.31 -2.49
CA ILE A 42 -2.47 4.30 -1.47
C ILE A 42 -2.69 5.74 -1.06
N SER A 43 -3.89 6.26 -1.34
CA SER A 43 -4.22 7.63 -0.96
C SER A 43 -5.11 7.59 0.26
N LEU A 44 -4.76 8.34 1.28
CA LEU A 44 -5.54 8.42 2.51
C LEU A 44 -6.44 9.64 2.51
N LYS A 45 -6.20 10.56 1.57
CA LYS A 45 -7.03 11.73 1.37
C LYS A 45 -7.23 11.91 -0.12
N ARG A 46 -8.36 12.45 -0.51
CA ARG A 46 -8.64 12.66 -1.92
C ARG A 46 -9.33 14.00 -2.13
N PRO A 47 -8.69 14.95 -2.83
CA PRO A 47 -7.37 14.78 -3.45
C PRO A 47 -6.28 14.70 -2.40
N GLN A 48 -5.17 14.06 -2.79
CA GLN A 48 -4.09 13.87 -1.86
C GLN A 48 -3.38 15.19 -1.51
N ALA A 49 -3.19 16.03 -2.51
CA ALA A 49 -2.60 17.37 -2.33
C ALA A 49 -1.36 17.37 -1.44
N ALA A 50 -0.48 16.39 -1.62
CA ALA A 50 0.73 16.29 -0.80
C ALA A 50 1.66 17.47 -1.10
N THR A 51 2.31 17.98 -0.06
CA THR A 51 3.29 19.04 -0.20
C THR A 51 4.70 18.55 0.08
N ASP A 52 4.86 17.43 0.74
CA ASP A 52 6.16 16.88 1.07
C ASP A 52 6.20 15.39 0.87
N THR A 53 7.38 14.86 0.58
CA THR A 53 7.56 13.43 0.38
C THR A 53 8.79 12.98 1.14
N LYS A 54 8.66 11.86 1.84
CA LYS A 54 9.79 11.26 2.52
C LYS A 54 10.02 9.89 1.90
N PHE A 55 11.23 9.65 1.41
CA PHE A 55 11.54 8.39 0.77
C PHE A 55 12.24 7.45 1.76
N LEU A 56 11.64 6.28 1.94
CA LEU A 56 12.24 5.23 2.76
C LEU A 56 12.93 4.26 1.81
N ALA A 57 14.20 4.54 1.52
CA ALA A 57 14.91 3.82 0.47
C ALA A 57 15.03 2.33 0.73
N ASP A 58 15.23 1.94 1.97
CA ASP A 58 15.37 0.53 2.30
C ASP A 58 14.08 -0.25 2.11
N LYS A 59 12.95 0.43 2.10
CA LYS A 59 11.65 -0.23 1.92
C LYS A 59 11.06 0.01 0.54
N GLY A 60 11.62 0.93 -0.22
CA GLY A 60 11.05 1.30 -1.52
C GLY A 60 9.69 1.97 -1.36
N ILE A 61 9.53 2.77 -0.32
CA ILE A 61 8.26 3.41 -0.02
C ILE A 61 8.43 4.91 0.06
N LEU A 62 7.48 5.63 -0.56
CA LEU A 62 7.43 7.08 -0.46
C LEU A 62 6.26 7.43 0.42
N LEU A 63 6.52 8.19 1.47
CA LEU A 63 5.45 8.70 2.34
C LEU A 63 5.12 10.11 1.89
N ARG A 64 3.85 10.36 1.62
CA ARG A 64 3.40 11.65 1.12
C ARG A 64 2.66 12.38 2.22
N TYR A 65 3.08 13.62 2.48
CA TYR A 65 2.53 14.40 3.57
C TYR A 65 1.95 15.72 3.06
N ARG A 66 0.94 16.19 3.74
CA ARG A 66 0.48 17.55 3.61
C ARG A 66 0.63 18.16 4.99
N ALA A 67 1.58 19.08 5.14
CA ALA A 67 2.00 19.57 6.46
C ALA A 67 2.44 18.36 7.29
N LYS A 68 1.80 18.06 8.40
CA LYS A 68 2.19 16.94 9.23
C LYS A 68 1.34 15.69 9.02
N ASP A 69 0.35 15.80 8.15
CA ASP A 69 -0.57 14.68 7.95
C ASP A 69 -0.09 13.76 6.84
N LEU A 70 -0.07 12.47 7.12
CA LEU A 70 0.23 11.48 6.10
C LEU A 70 -1.00 11.38 5.21
N VAL A 71 -0.83 11.71 3.93
CA VAL A 71 -1.94 11.70 2.99
C VAL A 71 -1.82 10.64 1.90
N GLY A 72 -0.67 9.99 1.82
CA GLY A 72 -0.51 8.93 0.82
C GLY A 72 0.75 8.13 1.03
N VAL A 73 0.76 6.94 0.45
CA VAL A 73 1.91 6.06 0.48
C VAL A 73 2.06 5.50 -0.92
N THR A 74 3.28 5.52 -1.44
CA THR A 74 3.58 4.96 -2.75
C THR A 74 4.59 3.84 -2.55
N VAL A 75 4.25 2.66 -3.04
CA VAL A 75 5.11 1.49 -2.88
C VAL A 75 5.73 1.15 -4.24
N LEU A 76 7.04 1.26 -4.34
CA LEU A 76 7.77 0.95 -5.56
C LEU A 76 8.06 -0.54 -5.60
N ASP A 77 8.16 -1.10 -6.81
CA ASP A 77 8.41 -2.54 -7.00
C ASP A 77 7.43 -3.35 -6.16
N ALA A 78 6.16 -2.97 -6.25
CA ALA A 78 5.14 -3.48 -5.34
C ALA A 78 4.95 -4.98 -5.41
N SER A 79 5.13 -5.58 -6.60
CA SER A 79 4.91 -7.02 -6.76
C SER A 79 6.10 -7.87 -6.34
N LYS A 80 7.25 -7.23 -6.08
CA LYS A 80 8.44 -8.00 -5.77
C LYS A 80 8.51 -8.39 -4.32
N PRO A 81 9.16 -9.52 -3.99
CA PRO A 81 9.27 -9.92 -2.58
C PRO A 81 9.95 -8.84 -1.78
N ARG A 82 9.42 -8.56 -0.61
CA ARG A 82 9.97 -7.52 0.26
C ARG A 82 10.70 -8.16 1.43
N LYS A 83 11.79 -7.48 1.82
CA LYS A 83 12.54 -7.99 2.93
C LYS A 83 11.76 -7.74 4.17
N ARG A 84 11.55 -8.77 4.93
CA ARG A 84 10.86 -8.53 6.10
C ARG A 84 11.78 -8.47 7.10
N ARG A 85 12.08 -7.90 7.54
CA ARG A 85 13.05 -7.86 8.39
C ARG A 85 12.85 -8.44 9.49
N ARG A 86 12.87 -9.00 9.65
CA ARG A 86 12.67 -9.56 10.38
C ARG A 86 12.91 -9.56 11.40
N LEU A 87 12.65 -9.31 11.53
CA LEU A 87 12.88 -9.07 12.27
C LEU A 87 13.27 -9.60 13.22
N ARG A 88 13.61 -9.96 13.27
CA ARG A 88 14.16 -10.40 13.81
C ARG A 88 14.73 -10.38 14.09
N SER A 89 14.65 -10.30 13.82
CA SER A 89 15.13 -10.25 13.73
C SER A 89 15.38 -10.14 14.02
#